data_c5a0dd374cd602225ec135e8141ed902
#
_entry.id   c5a0dd374cd602225ec135e8141ed902
#
_cell.length_a   1.000
_cell.length_b   1.000
_cell.length_c   1.000
_cell.angle_alpha   90.00
_cell.angle_beta   90.00
_cell.angle_gamma   90.00
#
_symmetry.space_group_name_H-M   'P 1'
#
loop_
_entity.id
_entity.type
_entity.pdbx_description
1 polymer ?
#
loop_
_entity_poly.entity_id
_entity_poly.type
_entity_poly.pdbx_seq_one_letter_code
_entity_poly.pdbx_strand_id
1 'polypeptide(L)' 'MWNKIPIGERVIVAVWNCKVYQGIVLANTKEQIILDNVEVYELGKITTTYMLDNIVIDKADIEVMAQVKVMQIKERLE' A
#
# COMPACT_ATOMS: atom_id res chain seq x y z
N MET A 1 -5.03 -4.65 -14.18
CA MET A 1 -4.89 -5.36 -12.92
C MET A 1 -4.89 -4.43 -11.72
N TRP A 2 -3.98 -3.50 -11.65
CA TRP A 2 -3.94 -2.56 -10.54
C TRP A 2 -5.14 -1.63 -10.56
N ASN A 3 -5.78 -1.49 -11.68
CA ASN A 3 -6.93 -0.61 -11.83
C ASN A 3 -8.15 -1.09 -11.07
N LYS A 4 -8.10 -2.31 -10.58
CA LYS A 4 -9.29 -2.90 -9.97
C LYS A 4 -9.32 -2.80 -8.47
N ILE A 5 -8.35 -2.15 -7.88
CA ILE A 5 -8.36 -1.98 -6.44
C ILE A 5 -9.24 -0.80 -6.09
N PRO A 6 -10.30 -1.02 -5.33
CA PRO A 6 -11.25 0.05 -5.06
C PRO A 6 -10.71 1.07 -4.07
N ILE A 7 -11.27 2.25 -4.14
CA ILE A 7 -11.02 3.30 -3.16
C ILE A 7 -11.47 2.80 -1.79
N GLY A 8 -10.68 3.09 -0.78
CA GLY A 8 -10.98 2.68 0.59
C GLY A 8 -10.31 1.40 1.02
N GLU A 9 -9.74 0.66 0.08
CA GLU A 9 -9.05 -0.59 0.42
C GLU A 9 -7.62 -0.32 0.81
N ARG A 10 -7.08 -1.19 1.65
CA ARG A 10 -5.68 -1.08 2.07
C ARG A 10 -4.81 -1.84 1.10
N VAL A 11 -3.72 -1.20 0.71
CA VAL A 11 -2.79 -1.82 -0.24
C VAL A 11 -1.36 -1.68 0.26
N ILE A 12 -0.51 -2.58 -0.23
CA ILE A 12 0.93 -2.49 -0.07
C ILE A 12 1.50 -2.25 -1.46
N VAL A 13 2.34 -1.24 -1.58
CA VAL A 13 2.94 -0.87 -2.85
C VAL A 13 4.45 -0.85 -2.68
N ALA A 14 5.14 -1.68 -3.44
CA ALA A 14 6.59 -1.68 -3.46
C ALA A 14 7.05 -0.97 -4.72
N VAL A 15 7.90 0.02 -4.55
CA VAL A 15 8.43 0.78 -5.68
C VAL A 15 9.87 0.38 -5.92
N TRP A 16 10.39 0.69 -7.12
CA TRP A 16 11.71 0.26 -7.54
C TRP A 16 12.84 0.79 -6.67
N ASN A 17 12.58 1.78 -5.87
CA ASN A 17 13.56 2.49 -5.09
C ASN A 17 13.73 1.91 -3.69
N CYS A 18 13.40 0.66 -3.51
CA CYS A 18 13.53 -0.06 -2.24
C CYS A 18 12.67 0.48 -1.13
N LYS A 19 11.56 1.11 -1.48
CA LYS A 19 10.60 1.58 -0.49
C LYS A 19 9.29 0.83 -0.65
N VAL A 20 8.62 0.64 0.47
CA VAL A 20 7.33 -0.03 0.49
C VAL A 20 6.36 0.88 1.23
N TYR A 21 5.24 1.14 0.61
CA TYR A 21 4.20 1.98 1.19
C TYR A 21 2.97 1.14 1.48
N GLN A 22 2.37 1.34 2.62
CA GLN A 22 1.12 0.69 2.95
C GLN A 22 0.12 1.76 3.35
N GLY A 23 -1.01 1.78 2.71
CA GLY A 23 -2.01 2.80 3.01
C GLY A 23 -3.35 2.47 2.41
N ILE A 24 -4.25 3.43 2.52
CA ILE A 24 -5.62 3.28 2.06
C ILE A 24 -5.78 4.04 0.77
N VAL A 25 -6.38 3.43 -0.23
CA VAL A 25 -6.52 4.03 -1.55
C VAL A 25 -7.50 5.19 -1.50
N LEU A 26 -7.01 6.39 -1.80
CA LEU A 26 -7.86 7.55 -1.95
C LEU A 26 -8.26 7.75 -3.40
N ALA A 27 -7.37 7.45 -4.32
CA ALA A 27 -7.66 7.58 -5.74
C ALA A 27 -6.80 6.58 -6.48
N ASN A 28 -7.35 6.03 -7.54
CA ASN A 28 -6.66 5.05 -8.36
C ASN A 28 -6.96 5.39 -9.80
N THR A 29 -6.06 6.13 -10.43
CA THR A 29 -6.24 6.57 -11.79
C THR A 29 -5.41 5.69 -12.71
N LYS A 30 -5.47 5.98 -13.99
CA LYS A 30 -4.71 5.21 -14.96
C LYS A 30 -3.22 5.30 -14.71
N GLU A 31 -2.74 6.43 -14.23
CA GLU A 31 -1.32 6.68 -14.13
C GLU A 31 -0.79 6.78 -12.72
N GLN A 32 -1.65 6.98 -11.75
CA GLN A 32 -1.22 7.23 -10.38
C GLN A 32 -2.13 6.56 -9.40
N ILE A 33 -1.59 6.27 -8.22
CA ILE A 33 -2.40 5.86 -7.09
C ILE A 33 -2.06 6.80 -5.94
N ILE A 34 -3.08 7.21 -5.22
CA ILE A 34 -2.93 8.11 -4.08
C ILE A 34 -3.38 7.36 -2.83
N LEU A 35 -2.52 7.34 -1.85
CA LEU A 35 -2.77 6.61 -0.61
C LEU A 35 -2.86 7.56 0.56
N ASP A 36 -3.68 7.19 1.53
CA ASP A 36 -3.87 7.93 2.77
C ASP A 36 -3.38 7.10 3.93
N ASN A 37 -3.01 7.74 5.03
CA ASN A 37 -2.54 7.07 6.24
C ASN A 37 -1.42 6.10 5.92
N VAL A 38 -0.35 6.63 5.35
CA VAL A 38 0.68 5.80 4.73
C VAL A 38 1.77 5.46 5.72
N GLU A 39 2.06 4.17 5.84
CA GLU A 39 3.25 3.70 6.54
C GLU A 39 4.33 3.44 5.49
N VAL A 40 5.51 3.96 5.74
CA VAL A 40 6.62 3.82 4.80
C VAL A 40 7.69 2.93 5.41
N TYR A 41 8.07 1.90 4.66
CA TYR A 41 9.13 0.98 5.07
C TYR A 41 10.24 1.08 4.06
N GLU A 42 11.48 1.02 4.52
CA GLU A 42 12.64 0.97 3.63
C GLU A 42 13.27 -0.39 3.73
N LEU A 43 13.45 -1.04 2.60
CA LEU A 43 14.07 -2.35 2.57
C LEU A 43 15.52 -2.24 3.05
N GLY A 44 15.94 -3.22 3.81
CA GLY A 44 17.28 -3.21 4.37
C GLY A 44 17.40 -2.48 5.69
N LYS A 45 16.32 -1.85 6.13
CA LYS A 45 16.30 -1.19 7.43
C LYS A 45 15.22 -1.81 8.27
N ILE A 46 15.62 -2.48 9.30
CA ILE A 46 14.72 -3.32 10.06
C ILE A 46 13.65 -2.53 10.77
N THR A 47 14.01 -1.42 11.32
CA THR A 47 13.13 -0.74 12.24
C THR A 47 12.62 0.60 11.76
N THR A 48 13.05 1.02 10.59
CA THR A 48 12.71 2.37 10.16
C THR A 48 11.38 2.37 9.47
N THR A 49 10.41 2.94 10.12
CA THR A 49 9.15 3.23 9.47
C THR A 49 8.77 4.64 9.84
N TYR A 50 8.05 5.30 8.98
CA TYR A 50 7.48 6.58 9.30
C TYR A 50 6.15 6.71 8.61
N MET A 51 5.38 7.67 9.03
CA MET A 51 4.02 7.86 8.55
C MET A 51 3.95 9.10 7.70
N LEU A 52 3.14 9.01 6.66
CA LEU A 52 2.81 10.18 5.85
C LEU A 52 1.29 10.33 5.86
N ASP A 53 0.82 11.56 5.76
CA ASP A 53 -0.62 11.78 5.65
C ASP A 53 -1.13 11.21 4.34
N ASN A 54 -0.42 11.44 3.26
CA ASN A 54 -0.79 10.84 1.98
C ASN A 54 0.43 10.87 1.05
N ILE A 55 0.33 10.13 -0.02
CA ILE A 55 1.39 10.09 -1.03
C ILE A 55 0.76 9.82 -2.39
N VAL A 56 1.35 10.41 -3.41
CA VAL A 56 1.00 10.14 -4.80
C VAL A 56 2.10 9.29 -5.39
N ILE A 57 1.76 8.14 -5.93
CA ILE A 57 2.74 7.22 -6.50
C ILE A 57 2.41 7.03 -7.97
N ASP A 58 3.37 7.29 -8.84
CA ASP A 58 3.20 7.02 -10.26
C ASP A 58 3.24 5.53 -10.48
N LYS A 59 2.30 5.02 -11.25
CA LYS A 59 2.24 3.57 -11.47
C LYS A 59 3.46 3.06 -12.22
N ALA A 60 4.13 3.92 -12.97
CA ALA A 60 5.37 3.54 -13.64
C ALA A 60 6.49 3.18 -12.66
N ASP A 61 6.40 3.65 -11.43
CA ASP A 61 7.42 3.38 -10.42
C ASP A 61 7.09 2.16 -9.57
N ILE A 62 5.96 1.55 -9.77
CA ILE A 62 5.52 0.45 -8.93
C ILE A 62 6.07 -0.86 -9.45
N GLU A 63 6.74 -1.58 -8.56
CA GLU A 63 7.22 -2.91 -8.86
C GLU A 63 6.15 -3.95 -8.56
N VAL A 64 5.55 -3.85 -7.39
CA VAL A 64 4.53 -4.80 -6.95
C VAL A 64 3.48 -4.05 -6.15
N MET A 65 2.23 -4.40 -6.36
CA MET A 65 1.16 -3.86 -5.55
C MET A 65 0.19 -4.98 -5.22
N ALA A 66 -0.22 -5.06 -3.97
CA ALA A 66 -1.14 -6.09 -3.51
C ALA A 66 -2.14 -5.49 -2.55
N GLN A 67 -3.34 -5.99 -2.63
CA GLN A 67 -4.39 -5.59 -1.69
C GLN A 67 -4.22 -6.38 -0.41
N VAL A 68 -4.30 -5.71 0.71
CA VAL A 68 -4.18 -6.34 2.02
C VAL A 68 -5.57 -6.74 2.47
N LYS A 69 -5.75 -8.01 2.76
CA LYS A 69 -7.01 -8.48 3.29
C LYS A 69 -6.79 -8.92 4.71
N VAL A 70 -7.61 -8.37 5.58
CA VAL A 70 -7.59 -8.78 6.97
C VAL A 70 -8.45 -9.99 7.11
N MET A 71 -7.85 -11.11 7.47
CA MET A 71 -8.60 -12.31 7.71
C MET A 71 -9.02 -12.33 9.15
N GLN A 72 -10.29 -12.45 9.36
CA GLN A 72 -10.78 -12.59 10.71
C GLN A 72 -10.85 -14.06 11.03
N ILE A 73 -10.07 -14.44 12.02
CA ILE A 73 -10.08 -15.81 12.46
C ILE A 73 -11.01 -15.88 13.62
N LYS A 74 -12.17 -16.29 13.35
CA LYS A 74 -13.09 -16.36 14.37
C LYS A 74 -13.15 -17.63 14.94
N GLU A 75 -12.99 -18.15 14.72
CA GLU A 75 -13.22 -19.12 15.26
C GLU A 75 -12.60 -19.91 15.73
N ARG A 76 -12.08 -19.87 15.75
CA ARG A 76 -11.51 -20.55 16.17
C ARG A 76 -11.48 -20.78 17.32
N LEU A 77 -11.63 -20.40 17.66
CA LEU A 77 -11.59 -20.47 18.79
C LEU A 77 -12.34 -21.18 19.43
N GLU A 78 -12.84 -21.42 19.29
CA GLU A 78 -13.61 -21.95 19.90
C GLU A 78 -13.39 -22.69 20.13
#